data_7bbfddd6ca670176070d2b81b5b7cde6
#
_entry.id   7bbfddd6ca670176070d2b81b5b7cde6
#
_cell.length_a   1.000
_cell.length_b   1.000
_cell.length_c   1.000
_cell.angle_alpha   90.00
_cell.angle_beta   90.00
_cell.angle_gamma   90.00
#
_symmetry.space_group_name_H-M   'P 1'
#
loop_
_entity.id
_entity.type
_entity.pdbx_description
1 polymer ?
#
loop_
_entity_poly.entity_id
_entity_poly.type
_entity_poly.pdbx_seq_one_letter_code
_entity_poly.pdbx_strand_id
1 'polypeptide(L)'
;MTALYAAQDFWHAVTTALKTTDPSEKCRLVNHLYDELLPQIKLAELSDFPEVTPEMDLAGIPEKPLLVAPKDVPKRSFATEEGYAATLHAIAHIEFNAINLGLDAAWRFGRNAQQELGEGMAFVKDWLRVAREESTHFSLVNAHLQTLGYQYGDFEAHAGLWEMAQATAHDIWERMALVPRVLEARGLDATPVLQEKIAQRKDMAAVKILDVILTDEIGHVYIGNHWYHALSAKRGLDAMKCFTELLHKYRIVIFKGVINTDARLQAGFTQHELDWIYEVEQTLKSYIKQ
;
A
#
# COMPACT_ATOMS: atom_id res chain seq x y z
N MET A 1 -35.79 -2.16 10.55
CA MET A 1 -34.94 -1.37 11.48
C MET A 1 -33.55 -1.91 11.35
N THR A 2 -32.71 -1.23 10.59
CA THR A 2 -31.28 -1.57 10.46
C THR A 2 -30.62 -1.28 11.81
N ALA A 3 -30.02 -2.28 12.43
CA ALA A 3 -29.27 -2.09 13.66
C ALA A 3 -28.10 -1.14 13.35
N LEU A 4 -28.08 0.00 14.03
CA LEU A 4 -26.95 0.92 14.01
C LEU A 4 -25.81 0.21 14.75
N TYR A 5 -24.75 -0.12 14.03
CA TYR A 5 -23.53 -0.62 14.66
C TYR A 5 -22.93 0.49 15.52
N ALA A 6 -22.55 0.15 16.74
CA ALA A 6 -21.85 1.07 17.63
C ALA A 6 -20.43 1.33 17.08
N ALA A 7 -19.86 2.50 17.36
CA ALA A 7 -18.48 2.83 16.92
C ALA A 7 -17.44 1.79 17.40
N GLN A 8 -17.64 1.22 18.60
CA GLN A 8 -16.80 0.16 19.13
C GLN A 8 -16.84 -1.12 18.28
N ASP A 9 -17.99 -1.50 17.73
CA ASP A 9 -18.14 -2.70 16.89
C ASP A 9 -17.41 -2.50 15.55
N PHE A 10 -17.46 -1.29 15.01
CA PHE A 10 -16.71 -0.95 13.78
C PHE A 10 -15.20 -1.06 13.99
N TRP A 11 -14.64 -0.41 15.00
CA TRP A 11 -13.22 -0.47 15.29
C TRP A 11 -12.76 -1.88 15.69
N HIS A 12 -13.65 -2.64 16.34
CA HIS A 12 -13.40 -4.06 16.59
C HIS A 12 -13.32 -4.85 15.27
N ALA A 13 -14.20 -4.60 14.30
CA ALA A 13 -14.15 -5.23 12.98
C ALA A 13 -12.87 -4.86 12.21
N VAL A 14 -12.47 -3.57 12.21
CA VAL A 14 -11.21 -3.11 11.60
C VAL A 14 -10.01 -3.83 12.22
N THR A 15 -9.92 -3.86 13.55
CA THR A 15 -8.78 -4.51 14.24
C THR A 15 -8.81 -6.04 14.11
N THR A 16 -9.98 -6.65 14.00
CA THR A 16 -10.11 -8.09 13.73
C THR A 16 -9.56 -8.42 12.34
N ALA A 17 -9.97 -7.66 11.30
CA ALA A 17 -9.43 -7.82 9.96
C ALA A 17 -7.90 -7.61 9.93
N LEU A 18 -7.40 -6.56 10.61
CA LEU A 18 -5.97 -6.28 10.69
C LEU A 18 -5.18 -7.42 11.34
N LYS A 19 -5.66 -7.99 12.46
CA LYS A 19 -5.02 -9.08 13.21
C LYS A 19 -5.09 -10.45 12.54
N THR A 20 -6.00 -10.64 11.60
CA THR A 20 -6.20 -11.93 10.95
C THR A 20 -4.96 -12.33 10.16
N THR A 21 -4.44 -13.54 10.40
CA THR A 21 -3.24 -14.06 9.73
C THR A 21 -3.57 -14.88 8.48
N ASP A 22 -4.74 -15.51 8.42
CA ASP A 22 -5.18 -16.24 7.22
C ASP A 22 -5.52 -15.26 6.10
N PRO A 23 -4.85 -15.36 4.93
CA PRO A 23 -5.05 -14.39 3.85
C PRO A 23 -6.47 -14.38 3.27
N SER A 24 -7.10 -15.54 3.12
CA SER A 24 -8.45 -15.64 2.56
C SER A 24 -9.49 -15.07 3.52
N GLU A 25 -9.35 -15.38 4.80
CA GLU A 25 -10.22 -14.84 5.84
C GLU A 25 -10.03 -13.31 6.01
N LYS A 26 -8.78 -12.82 5.93
CA LYS A 26 -8.51 -11.38 5.92
C LYS A 26 -9.24 -10.69 4.77
N CYS A 27 -9.13 -11.19 3.55
CA CYS A 27 -9.85 -10.64 2.39
C CYS A 27 -11.36 -10.65 2.60
N ARG A 28 -11.92 -11.74 3.13
CA ARG A 28 -13.35 -11.84 3.43
C ARG A 28 -13.80 -10.79 4.45
N LEU A 29 -13.03 -10.61 5.51
CA LEU A 29 -13.33 -9.63 6.57
C LEU A 29 -13.24 -8.19 6.05
N VAL A 30 -12.24 -7.87 5.23
CA VAL A 30 -12.06 -6.54 4.62
C VAL A 30 -13.22 -6.22 3.67
N ASN A 31 -13.61 -7.17 2.82
CA ASN A 31 -14.76 -6.99 1.93
C ASN A 31 -16.04 -6.76 2.73
N HIS A 32 -16.31 -7.56 3.75
CA HIS A 32 -17.46 -7.38 4.63
C HIS A 32 -17.43 -6.01 5.35
N LEU A 33 -16.27 -5.62 5.86
CA LEU A 33 -16.08 -4.33 6.53
C LEU A 33 -16.41 -3.15 5.61
N TYR A 34 -15.91 -3.15 4.38
CA TYR A 34 -16.09 -2.05 3.45
C TYR A 34 -17.46 -2.06 2.78
N ASP A 35 -17.88 -3.22 2.24
CA ASP A 35 -19.09 -3.32 1.40
C ASP A 35 -20.39 -3.36 2.25
N GLU A 36 -20.34 -3.89 3.48
CA GLU A 36 -21.52 -4.10 4.28
C GLU A 36 -21.57 -3.27 5.56
N LEU A 37 -20.47 -3.18 6.35
CA LEU A 37 -20.49 -2.47 7.63
C LEU A 37 -20.35 -0.95 7.46
N LEU A 38 -19.36 -0.51 6.71
CA LEU A 38 -19.06 0.92 6.53
C LEU A 38 -20.27 1.75 6.02
N PRO A 39 -21.10 1.27 5.06
CA PRO A 39 -22.28 2.01 4.62
C PRO A 39 -23.39 2.17 5.70
N GLN A 40 -23.37 1.32 6.73
CA GLN A 40 -24.38 1.35 7.81
C GLN A 40 -24.00 2.31 8.94
N ILE A 41 -22.79 2.86 8.92
CA ILE A 41 -22.31 3.75 9.96
C ILE A 41 -22.66 5.18 9.60
N LYS A 42 -23.35 5.85 10.52
CA LYS A 42 -23.52 7.29 10.42
C LYS A 42 -22.20 7.97 10.75
N LEU A 43 -21.59 8.55 9.73
CA LEU A 43 -20.28 9.18 9.81
C LEU A 43 -20.14 10.24 10.89
N ALA A 44 -21.24 10.94 11.21
CA ALA A 44 -21.30 11.93 12.29
C ALA A 44 -21.23 11.30 13.71
N GLU A 45 -21.47 10.00 13.84
CA GLU A 45 -21.47 9.28 15.12
C GLU A 45 -20.13 8.59 15.42
N LEU A 46 -19.21 8.50 14.45
CA LEU A 46 -17.85 7.98 14.63
C LEU A 46 -16.88 9.06 15.12
N SER A 47 -17.23 9.74 16.20
CA SER A 47 -16.33 10.70 16.86
C SER A 47 -15.29 10.02 17.77
N ASP A 48 -15.47 8.74 18.07
CA ASP A 48 -14.63 7.98 19.02
C ASP A 48 -13.57 7.15 18.29
N PHE A 49 -12.56 7.85 17.75
CA PHE A 49 -11.42 7.22 17.12
C PHE A 49 -10.51 6.54 18.16
N PRO A 50 -9.95 5.35 17.87
CA PRO A 50 -9.05 4.67 18.80
C PRO A 50 -7.82 5.50 19.15
N GLU A 51 -7.31 5.32 20.36
CA GLU A 51 -5.98 5.80 20.74
C GLU A 51 -4.95 4.75 20.36
N VAL A 52 -4.05 5.13 19.46
CA VAL A 52 -3.02 4.24 18.94
C VAL A 52 -1.65 4.86 19.17
N THR A 53 -0.78 4.11 19.85
CA THR A 53 0.62 4.54 20.02
C THR A 53 1.51 3.95 18.93
N PRO A 54 2.68 4.57 18.65
CA PRO A 54 3.59 4.06 17.60
C PRO A 54 4.04 2.61 17.82
N GLU A 55 4.12 2.16 19.07
CA GLU A 55 4.60 0.82 19.45
C GLU A 55 3.56 -0.27 19.21
N MET A 56 2.28 0.11 19.02
CA MET A 56 1.22 -0.87 18.73
C MET A 56 1.38 -1.40 17.31
N ASP A 57 1.59 -2.69 17.19
CA ASP A 57 1.60 -3.44 15.94
C ASP A 57 0.57 -4.57 16.01
N LEU A 58 -0.47 -4.45 15.19
CA LEU A 58 -1.57 -5.40 15.17
C LEU A 58 -1.66 -6.22 13.88
N ALA A 59 -0.74 -6.00 12.92
CA ALA A 59 -0.83 -6.68 11.65
C ALA A 59 -0.67 -8.20 11.80
N GLY A 60 -1.68 -8.91 11.37
CA GLY A 60 -1.63 -10.36 11.24
C GLY A 60 -0.72 -10.76 10.09
N ILE A 61 0.42 -11.35 10.43
CA ILE A 61 1.38 -11.88 9.46
C ILE A 61 1.25 -13.41 9.49
N PRO A 62 0.99 -14.06 8.33
CA PRO A 62 0.90 -15.51 8.26
C PRO A 62 2.28 -16.16 8.52
N GLU A 63 2.29 -17.42 8.92
CA GLU A 63 3.55 -18.17 9.10
C GLU A 63 4.35 -18.34 7.79
N LYS A 64 3.65 -18.31 6.66
CA LYS A 64 4.22 -18.34 5.31
C LYS A 64 3.66 -17.16 4.51
N PRO A 65 4.47 -16.51 3.66
CA PRO A 65 5.84 -16.86 3.26
C PRO A 65 6.88 -16.67 4.36
N LEU A 66 7.96 -17.45 4.33
CA LEU A 66 9.13 -17.20 5.17
C LEU A 66 9.73 -15.84 4.81
N LEU A 67 9.83 -14.96 5.81
CA LEU A 67 10.39 -13.64 5.63
C LEU A 67 11.90 -13.67 5.81
N VAL A 68 12.62 -13.21 4.80
CA VAL A 68 14.08 -13.14 4.77
C VAL A 68 14.55 -11.72 4.48
N ALA A 69 15.82 -11.42 4.69
CA ALA A 69 16.36 -10.11 4.31
C ALA A 69 16.24 -9.88 2.79
N PRO A 70 16.02 -8.65 2.31
CA PRO A 70 15.81 -8.37 0.88
C PRO A 70 16.93 -8.91 -0.04
N LYS A 71 18.18 -8.98 0.46
CA LYS A 71 19.33 -9.50 -0.26
C LYS A 71 19.31 -11.04 -0.42
N ASP A 72 18.57 -11.72 0.46
CA ASP A 72 18.52 -13.18 0.54
C ASP A 72 17.30 -13.76 -0.20
N VAL A 73 16.38 -12.88 -0.67
CA VAL A 73 15.25 -13.30 -1.51
C VAL A 73 15.78 -13.88 -2.83
N PRO A 74 15.37 -15.10 -3.21
CA PRO A 74 15.83 -15.75 -4.43
C PRO A 74 15.60 -14.88 -5.67
N LYS A 75 16.58 -14.87 -6.60
CA LYS A 75 16.44 -14.14 -7.86
C LYS A 75 15.33 -14.77 -8.70
N ARG A 76 14.39 -13.94 -9.10
CA ARG A 76 13.28 -14.31 -9.96
C ARG A 76 13.69 -14.25 -11.42
N SER A 77 13.19 -15.19 -12.22
CA SER A 77 13.51 -15.28 -13.64
C SER A 77 12.27 -15.62 -14.44
N PHE A 78 12.04 -14.91 -15.53
CA PHE A 78 11.00 -15.25 -16.50
C PHE A 78 11.36 -16.43 -17.41
N ALA A 79 12.57 -16.98 -17.31
CA ALA A 79 13.03 -18.09 -18.15
C ALA A 79 12.50 -19.46 -17.69
N THR A 80 12.07 -19.58 -16.44
CA THR A 80 11.51 -20.83 -15.86
C THR A 80 10.09 -20.62 -15.35
N GLU A 81 9.30 -21.69 -15.28
CA GLU A 81 7.94 -21.63 -14.70
C GLU A 81 8.00 -21.26 -13.21
N GLU A 82 8.92 -21.85 -12.47
CA GLU A 82 9.12 -21.54 -11.05
C GLU A 82 9.52 -20.07 -10.82
N GLY A 83 10.45 -19.54 -11.61
CA GLY A 83 10.87 -18.14 -11.51
C GLY A 83 9.75 -17.16 -11.88
N TYR A 84 8.90 -17.54 -12.81
CA TYR A 84 7.69 -16.80 -13.15
C TYR A 84 6.66 -16.84 -12.00
N ALA A 85 6.39 -18.03 -11.48
CA ALA A 85 5.52 -18.20 -10.31
C ALA A 85 6.03 -17.41 -9.10
N ALA A 86 7.34 -17.44 -8.83
CA ALA A 86 7.96 -16.63 -7.78
C ALA A 86 7.79 -15.12 -8.01
N THR A 87 7.70 -14.67 -9.27
CA THR A 87 7.41 -13.26 -9.59
C THR A 87 5.97 -12.92 -9.24
N LEU A 88 5.00 -13.74 -9.63
CA LEU A 88 3.58 -13.54 -9.28
C LEU A 88 3.35 -13.63 -7.77
N HIS A 89 4.01 -14.57 -7.10
CA HIS A 89 3.98 -14.69 -5.64
C HIS A 89 4.48 -13.42 -4.95
N ALA A 90 5.51 -12.78 -5.52
CA ALA A 90 5.99 -11.53 -4.95
C ALA A 90 5.00 -10.38 -5.12
N ILE A 91 4.24 -10.36 -6.22
CA ILE A 91 3.14 -9.40 -6.37
C ILE A 91 2.08 -9.73 -5.32
N ALA A 92 1.62 -10.98 -5.21
CA ALA A 92 0.67 -11.37 -4.17
C ALA A 92 1.13 -10.98 -2.75
N HIS A 93 2.44 -11.04 -2.46
CA HIS A 93 2.98 -10.61 -1.17
C HIS A 93 2.93 -9.09 -0.98
N ILE A 94 3.14 -8.31 -2.03
CA ILE A 94 2.97 -6.85 -2.00
C ILE A 94 1.51 -6.51 -1.71
N GLU A 95 0.56 -7.08 -2.46
CA GLU A 95 -0.87 -6.84 -2.29
C GLU A 95 -1.37 -7.25 -0.89
N PHE A 96 -0.92 -8.41 -0.37
CA PHE A 96 -1.26 -8.83 0.99
C PHE A 96 -0.78 -7.83 2.05
N ASN A 97 0.45 -7.31 1.91
CA ASN A 97 0.96 -6.27 2.80
C ASN A 97 0.19 -4.96 2.64
N ALA A 98 -0.20 -4.60 1.42
CA ALA A 98 -0.97 -3.39 1.15
C ALA A 98 -2.36 -3.43 1.80
N ILE A 99 -3.00 -4.60 1.93
CA ILE A 99 -4.20 -4.76 2.77
C ILE A 99 -3.92 -4.32 4.21
N ASN A 100 -2.82 -4.78 4.80
CA ASN A 100 -2.43 -4.39 6.15
C ASN A 100 -2.12 -2.89 6.24
N LEU A 101 -1.47 -2.31 5.23
CA LEU A 101 -1.15 -0.88 5.17
C LEU A 101 -2.42 -0.03 5.18
N GLY A 102 -3.43 -0.38 4.37
CA GLY A 102 -4.71 0.32 4.33
C GLY A 102 -5.48 0.23 5.65
N LEU A 103 -5.57 -0.97 6.23
CA LEU A 103 -6.22 -1.19 7.52
C LEU A 103 -5.49 -0.46 8.67
N ASP A 104 -4.16 -0.53 8.71
CA ASP A 104 -3.35 0.17 9.72
C ASP A 104 -3.47 1.69 9.59
N ALA A 105 -3.42 2.22 8.36
CA ALA A 105 -3.56 3.65 8.14
C ALA A 105 -4.92 4.16 8.65
N ALA A 106 -6.01 3.48 8.31
CA ALA A 106 -7.35 3.82 8.77
C ALA A 106 -7.47 3.78 10.30
N TRP A 107 -6.99 2.70 10.92
CA TRP A 107 -7.05 2.48 12.35
C TRP A 107 -6.15 3.44 13.13
N ARG A 108 -4.91 3.59 12.68
CA ARG A 108 -3.85 4.35 13.38
C ARG A 108 -4.05 5.85 13.29
N PHE A 109 -4.39 6.35 12.10
CA PHE A 109 -4.32 7.77 11.81
C PHE A 109 -5.67 8.48 11.63
N GLY A 110 -6.79 7.76 11.74
CA GLY A 110 -8.12 8.40 11.67
C GLY A 110 -8.30 9.52 12.70
N ARG A 111 -7.81 9.32 13.94
CA ARG A 111 -7.79 10.35 14.99
C ARG A 111 -6.93 11.55 14.62
N ASN A 112 -5.73 11.33 14.08
CA ASN A 112 -4.82 12.40 13.68
C ASN A 112 -5.42 13.24 12.54
N ALA A 113 -6.00 12.62 11.52
CA ALA A 113 -6.69 13.30 10.44
C ALA A 113 -7.90 14.11 10.96
N GLN A 114 -8.63 13.59 11.95
CA GLN A 114 -9.72 14.33 12.61
C GLN A 114 -9.19 15.55 13.38
N GLN A 115 -8.12 15.39 14.14
CA GLN A 115 -7.57 16.46 14.96
C GLN A 115 -6.91 17.57 14.14
N GLU A 116 -6.17 17.21 13.08
CA GLU A 116 -5.42 18.16 12.28
C GLU A 116 -6.29 18.81 11.18
N LEU A 117 -7.13 18.04 10.50
CA LEU A 117 -7.86 18.47 9.31
C LEU A 117 -9.39 18.57 9.51
N GLY A 118 -9.94 17.90 10.55
CA GLY A 118 -11.38 17.75 10.72
C GLY A 118 -11.99 16.65 9.81
N GLU A 119 -11.16 15.84 9.16
CA GLU A 119 -11.57 14.92 8.09
C GLU A 119 -11.28 13.45 8.42
N GLY A 120 -11.33 13.07 9.71
CA GLY A 120 -10.97 11.71 10.15
C GLY A 120 -11.73 10.60 9.43
N MET A 121 -13.04 10.76 9.22
CA MET A 121 -13.84 9.74 8.54
C MET A 121 -13.63 9.69 7.03
N ALA A 122 -13.30 10.80 6.39
CA ALA A 122 -12.89 10.80 4.99
C ALA A 122 -11.60 10.01 4.81
N PHE A 123 -10.61 10.27 5.68
CA PHE A 123 -9.35 9.52 5.73
C PHE A 123 -9.57 8.02 5.95
N VAL A 124 -10.40 7.64 6.93
CA VAL A 124 -10.70 6.24 7.22
C VAL A 124 -11.35 5.54 6.01
N LYS A 125 -12.31 6.19 5.36
CA LYS A 125 -12.96 5.64 4.17
C LYS A 125 -12.00 5.41 3.02
N ASP A 126 -11.13 6.38 2.75
CA ASP A 126 -10.14 6.28 1.69
C ASP A 126 -9.22 5.07 1.92
N TRP A 127 -8.69 4.91 3.13
CA TRP A 127 -7.78 3.81 3.43
C TRP A 127 -8.47 2.45 3.54
N LEU A 128 -9.72 2.39 3.97
CA LEU A 128 -10.50 1.15 3.91
C LEU A 128 -10.86 0.78 2.45
N ARG A 129 -11.07 1.77 1.58
CA ARG A 129 -11.22 1.53 0.15
C ARG A 129 -9.95 0.91 -0.43
N VAL A 130 -8.78 1.48 -0.12
CA VAL A 130 -7.48 0.90 -0.51
C VAL A 130 -7.40 -0.55 -0.03
N ALA A 131 -7.61 -0.83 1.26
CA ALA A 131 -7.55 -2.19 1.78
C ALA A 131 -8.51 -3.16 1.06
N ARG A 132 -9.69 -2.70 0.67
CA ARG A 132 -10.70 -3.48 -0.07
C ARG A 132 -10.23 -3.79 -1.49
N GLU A 133 -9.70 -2.83 -2.21
CA GLU A 133 -9.16 -2.99 -3.57
C GLU A 133 -7.95 -3.93 -3.53
N GLU A 134 -7.03 -3.77 -2.57
CA GLU A 134 -5.87 -4.67 -2.35
C GLU A 134 -6.27 -6.11 -2.02
N SER A 135 -7.38 -6.32 -1.29
CA SER A 135 -7.90 -7.66 -1.05
C SER A 135 -8.36 -8.35 -2.35
N THR A 136 -8.85 -7.56 -3.30
CA THR A 136 -9.21 -8.03 -4.64
C THR A 136 -7.96 -8.36 -5.46
N HIS A 137 -6.97 -7.48 -5.45
CA HIS A 137 -5.69 -7.68 -6.13
C HIS A 137 -5.00 -8.96 -5.65
N PHE A 138 -4.84 -9.12 -4.33
CA PHE A 138 -4.30 -10.33 -3.74
C PHE A 138 -5.06 -11.58 -4.19
N SER A 139 -6.39 -11.55 -4.14
CA SER A 139 -7.23 -12.68 -4.51
C SER A 139 -7.06 -13.08 -5.97
N LEU A 140 -7.02 -12.09 -6.88
CA LEU A 140 -6.80 -12.31 -8.31
C LEU A 140 -5.43 -12.92 -8.60
N VAL A 141 -4.37 -12.35 -8.02
CA VAL A 141 -3.00 -12.83 -8.24
C VAL A 141 -2.81 -14.22 -7.65
N ASN A 142 -3.31 -14.48 -6.42
CA ASN A 142 -3.20 -15.78 -5.78
C ASN A 142 -4.01 -16.86 -6.51
N ALA A 143 -5.21 -16.55 -6.98
CA ALA A 143 -6.00 -17.47 -7.79
C ALA A 143 -5.29 -17.83 -9.11
N HIS A 144 -4.65 -16.84 -9.76
CA HIS A 144 -3.87 -17.10 -10.97
C HIS A 144 -2.61 -17.93 -10.66
N LEU A 145 -1.92 -17.65 -9.57
CA LEU A 145 -0.76 -18.43 -9.11
C LEU A 145 -1.12 -19.91 -8.89
N GLN A 146 -2.32 -20.18 -8.36
CA GLN A 146 -2.82 -21.54 -8.18
C GLN A 146 -3.03 -22.28 -9.51
N THR A 147 -3.36 -21.59 -10.59
CA THR A 147 -3.44 -22.22 -11.94
C THR A 147 -2.08 -22.71 -12.45
N LEU A 148 -0.99 -22.15 -11.93
CA LEU A 148 0.38 -22.56 -12.22
C LEU A 148 0.89 -23.67 -11.28
N GLY A 149 0.07 -24.15 -10.34
CA GLY A 149 0.42 -25.18 -9.38
C GLY A 149 1.15 -24.66 -8.13
N TYR A 150 1.14 -23.36 -7.88
CA TYR A 150 1.74 -22.70 -6.72
C TYR A 150 0.67 -21.93 -5.94
N GLN A 151 1.01 -21.55 -4.71
CA GLN A 151 0.14 -20.73 -3.86
C GLN A 151 0.93 -19.70 -3.06
N TYR A 152 0.23 -18.73 -2.51
CA TYR A 152 0.84 -17.78 -1.61
C TYR A 152 1.44 -18.48 -0.40
N GLY A 153 2.71 -18.18 -0.12
CA GLY A 153 3.51 -18.84 0.93
C GLY A 153 4.54 -19.84 0.42
N ASP A 154 4.53 -20.21 -0.88
CA ASP A 154 5.46 -21.20 -1.44
C ASP A 154 6.88 -20.67 -1.67
N PHE A 155 7.04 -19.35 -1.76
CA PHE A 155 8.35 -18.71 -1.98
C PHE A 155 8.67 -17.75 -0.84
N GLU A 156 9.95 -17.54 -0.58
CA GLU A 156 10.43 -16.54 0.38
C GLU A 156 10.09 -15.10 -0.05
N ALA A 157 9.88 -14.24 0.93
CA ALA A 157 9.56 -12.83 0.73
C ALA A 157 10.31 -11.94 1.73
N HIS A 158 10.09 -10.62 1.70
CA HIS A 158 10.67 -9.69 2.66
C HIS A 158 9.64 -8.69 3.20
N ALA A 159 9.85 -8.20 4.41
CA ALA A 159 8.90 -7.33 5.11
C ALA A 159 9.03 -5.83 4.78
N GLY A 160 9.77 -5.44 3.75
CA GLY A 160 10.18 -4.05 3.53
C GLY A 160 9.05 -3.02 3.48
N LEU A 161 7.84 -3.38 3.00
CA LEU A 161 6.67 -2.51 3.06
C LEU A 161 6.20 -2.32 4.50
N TRP A 162 6.09 -3.40 5.26
CA TRP A 162 5.65 -3.34 6.65
C TRP A 162 6.67 -2.66 7.56
N GLU A 163 7.96 -2.91 7.36
CA GLU A 163 9.05 -2.22 8.07
C GLU A 163 8.95 -0.69 7.90
N MET A 164 8.60 -0.21 6.70
CA MET A 164 8.37 1.22 6.49
C MET A 164 7.12 1.72 7.21
N ALA A 165 6.05 0.92 7.25
CA ALA A 165 4.87 1.26 8.02
C ALA A 165 5.18 1.40 9.51
N GLN A 166 5.97 0.50 10.08
CA GLN A 166 6.43 0.57 11.47
C GLN A 166 7.32 1.81 11.70
N ALA A 167 8.28 2.06 10.79
CA ALA A 167 9.18 3.21 10.88
C ALA A 167 8.44 4.56 10.85
N THR A 168 7.27 4.62 10.21
CA THR A 168 6.42 5.83 10.10
C THR A 168 5.19 5.80 11.00
N ALA A 169 5.10 4.87 11.95
CA ALA A 169 3.94 4.71 12.83
C ALA A 169 3.67 5.91 13.74
N HIS A 170 4.67 6.77 13.92
CA HIS A 170 4.64 7.94 14.82
C HIS A 170 4.05 9.20 14.18
N ASP A 171 3.97 9.29 12.85
CA ASP A 171 3.51 10.51 12.18
C ASP A 171 2.74 10.20 10.89
N ILE A 172 1.51 10.69 10.80
CA ILE A 172 0.62 10.52 9.65
C ILE A 172 1.21 11.12 8.37
N TRP A 173 1.88 12.27 8.46
CA TRP A 173 2.45 12.96 7.31
C TRP A 173 3.66 12.20 6.73
N GLU A 174 4.56 11.70 7.59
CA GLU A 174 5.67 10.84 7.16
C GLU A 174 5.15 9.53 6.53
N ARG A 175 4.09 8.94 7.09
CA ARG A 175 3.43 7.76 6.53
C ARG A 175 2.91 8.04 5.11
N MET A 176 2.19 9.14 4.90
CA MET A 176 1.64 9.52 3.59
C MET A 176 2.75 9.82 2.59
N ALA A 177 3.86 10.41 3.04
CA ALA A 177 5.02 10.68 2.21
C ALA A 177 5.71 9.39 1.73
N LEU A 178 5.93 8.42 2.60
CA LEU A 178 6.86 7.32 2.34
C LEU A 178 6.19 6.04 1.87
N VAL A 179 4.99 5.72 2.34
CA VAL A 179 4.32 4.48 1.94
C VAL A 179 3.61 4.68 0.59
N PRO A 180 2.50 5.43 0.44
CA PRO A 180 1.82 5.50 -0.84
C PRO A 180 2.63 6.29 -1.89
N ARG A 181 3.14 7.45 -1.51
CA ARG A 181 3.80 8.36 -2.45
C ARG A 181 5.17 7.86 -2.96
N VAL A 182 5.86 6.98 -2.21
CA VAL A 182 7.13 6.40 -2.63
C VAL A 182 7.00 4.92 -2.94
N LEU A 183 6.58 4.09 -1.95
CA LEU A 183 6.68 2.63 -2.11
C LEU A 183 5.61 2.07 -3.05
N GLU A 184 4.33 2.47 -2.91
CA GLU A 184 3.25 2.06 -3.82
C GLU A 184 3.42 2.71 -5.20
N ALA A 185 3.80 3.98 -5.26
CA ALA A 185 4.05 4.66 -6.53
C ALA A 185 5.12 3.98 -7.41
N ARG A 186 5.99 3.14 -6.85
CA ARG A 186 6.89 2.27 -7.64
C ARG A 186 6.13 1.24 -8.47
N GLY A 187 4.94 0.82 -8.00
CA GLY A 187 4.03 -0.03 -8.76
C GLY A 187 3.61 0.62 -10.08
N LEU A 188 3.32 1.92 -10.09
CA LEU A 188 2.96 2.66 -11.31
C LEU A 188 4.05 2.58 -12.38
N ASP A 189 5.32 2.57 -11.96
CA ASP A 189 6.48 2.53 -12.86
C ASP A 189 6.82 1.10 -13.30
N ALA A 190 6.70 0.13 -12.39
CA ALA A 190 7.16 -1.24 -12.62
C ALA A 190 6.14 -2.09 -13.40
N THR A 191 4.84 -1.84 -13.19
CA THR A 191 3.77 -2.68 -13.74
C THR A 191 3.76 -2.73 -15.27
N PRO A 192 3.89 -1.61 -16.02
CA PRO A 192 3.94 -1.68 -17.49
C PRO A 192 5.08 -2.56 -18.03
N VAL A 193 6.28 -2.44 -17.44
CA VAL A 193 7.44 -3.27 -17.83
C VAL A 193 7.20 -4.74 -17.52
N LEU A 194 6.52 -5.01 -16.43
CA LEU A 194 6.16 -6.37 -16.02
C LEU A 194 5.12 -6.98 -16.96
N GLN A 195 4.10 -6.20 -17.33
CA GLN A 195 3.08 -6.61 -18.31
C GLN A 195 3.69 -6.98 -19.66
N GLU A 196 4.64 -6.20 -20.17
CA GLU A 196 5.35 -6.52 -21.41
C GLU A 196 6.06 -7.88 -21.34
N LYS A 197 6.76 -8.16 -20.24
CA LYS A 197 7.46 -9.45 -20.03
C LYS A 197 6.47 -10.62 -19.93
N ILE A 198 5.35 -10.42 -19.25
CA ILE A 198 4.31 -11.43 -19.10
C ILE A 198 3.61 -11.68 -20.45
N ALA A 199 3.32 -10.63 -21.22
CA ALA A 199 2.76 -10.77 -22.57
C ALA A 199 3.66 -11.57 -23.52
N GLN A 200 5.00 -11.44 -23.39
CA GLN A 200 5.94 -12.28 -24.14
C GLN A 200 5.82 -13.77 -23.80
N ARG A 201 5.40 -14.10 -22.59
CA ARG A 201 5.06 -15.48 -22.18
C ARG A 201 3.66 -15.93 -22.65
N LYS A 202 2.90 -15.04 -23.28
CA LYS A 202 1.51 -15.26 -23.73
C LYS A 202 0.51 -15.48 -22.58
N ASP A 203 0.83 -15.09 -21.34
CA ASP A 203 -0.08 -15.17 -20.22
C ASP A 203 -0.94 -13.88 -20.15
N MET A 204 -1.93 -13.82 -21.03
CA MET A 204 -2.83 -12.66 -21.12
C MET A 204 -3.80 -12.58 -19.94
N ALA A 205 -3.96 -13.64 -19.14
CA ALA A 205 -4.75 -13.60 -17.92
C ALA A 205 -4.02 -12.77 -16.84
N ALA A 206 -2.73 -13.04 -16.64
CA ALA A 206 -1.92 -12.24 -15.72
C ALA A 206 -1.78 -10.78 -16.19
N VAL A 207 -1.66 -10.51 -17.50
CA VAL A 207 -1.66 -9.12 -18.02
C VAL A 207 -2.93 -8.39 -17.61
N LYS A 208 -4.12 -9.00 -17.77
CA LYS A 208 -5.39 -8.38 -17.37
C LYS A 208 -5.50 -8.14 -15.86
N ILE A 209 -4.95 -9.04 -15.05
CA ILE A 209 -4.89 -8.82 -13.59
C ILE A 209 -4.05 -7.58 -13.28
N LEU A 210 -2.88 -7.44 -13.91
CA LEU A 210 -2.04 -6.26 -13.73
C LEU A 210 -2.66 -4.97 -14.28
N ASP A 211 -3.54 -5.05 -15.30
CA ASP A 211 -4.33 -3.88 -15.76
C ASP A 211 -5.27 -3.39 -14.66
N VAL A 212 -5.94 -4.30 -13.96
CA VAL A 212 -6.81 -3.95 -12.81
C VAL A 212 -5.96 -3.31 -11.72
N ILE A 213 -4.88 -3.96 -11.31
CA ILE A 213 -3.98 -3.45 -10.27
C ILE A 213 -3.48 -2.04 -10.62
N LEU A 214 -2.92 -1.84 -11.83
CA LEU A 214 -2.40 -0.53 -12.24
C LEU A 214 -3.46 0.57 -12.22
N THR A 215 -4.69 0.24 -12.61
CA THR A 215 -5.81 1.19 -12.62
C THR A 215 -6.16 1.66 -11.21
N ASP A 216 -6.26 0.73 -10.26
CA ASP A 216 -6.61 1.03 -8.87
C ASP A 216 -5.44 1.70 -8.13
N GLU A 217 -4.20 1.27 -8.41
CA GLU A 217 -2.97 1.85 -7.84
C GLU A 217 -2.80 3.35 -8.13
N ILE A 218 -3.24 3.82 -9.30
CA ILE A 218 -3.28 5.27 -9.57
C ILE A 218 -4.17 5.98 -8.52
N GLY A 219 -5.30 5.37 -8.16
CA GLY A 219 -6.19 5.85 -7.12
C GLY A 219 -5.58 5.82 -5.72
N HIS A 220 -4.87 4.72 -5.37
CA HIS A 220 -4.21 4.57 -4.07
C HIS A 220 -3.12 5.63 -3.86
N VAL A 221 -2.27 5.81 -4.86
CA VAL A 221 -1.23 6.84 -4.83
C VAL A 221 -1.84 8.25 -4.83
N TYR A 222 -2.96 8.48 -5.54
CA TYR A 222 -3.70 9.74 -5.48
C TYR A 222 -4.19 10.05 -4.06
N ILE A 223 -4.78 9.06 -3.37
CA ILE A 223 -5.20 9.18 -1.97
C ILE A 223 -4.00 9.59 -1.09
N GLY A 224 -2.88 8.90 -1.23
CA GLY A 224 -1.65 9.25 -0.51
C GLY A 224 -1.16 10.67 -0.78
N ASN A 225 -1.13 11.10 -2.04
CA ASN A 225 -0.75 12.46 -2.44
C ASN A 225 -1.72 13.51 -1.88
N HIS A 226 -3.04 13.25 -1.94
CA HIS A 226 -4.06 14.14 -1.40
C HIS A 226 -3.81 14.42 0.09
N TRP A 227 -3.69 13.37 0.91
CA TRP A 227 -3.49 13.52 2.34
C TRP A 227 -2.11 14.09 2.69
N TYR A 228 -1.07 13.74 1.93
CA TYR A 228 0.26 14.34 2.09
C TYR A 228 0.23 15.87 1.90
N HIS A 229 -0.39 16.34 0.82
CA HIS A 229 -0.49 17.78 0.54
C HIS A 229 -1.40 18.51 1.51
N ALA A 230 -2.55 17.93 1.89
CA ALA A 230 -3.45 18.51 2.88
C ALA A 230 -2.75 18.71 4.24
N LEU A 231 -2.03 17.70 4.71
CA LEU A 231 -1.26 17.76 5.96
C LEU A 231 -0.08 18.74 5.85
N SER A 232 0.62 18.77 4.72
CA SER A 232 1.72 19.72 4.48
C SER A 232 1.21 21.16 4.56
N ALA A 233 0.10 21.47 3.87
CA ALA A 233 -0.51 22.79 3.90
C ALA A 233 -0.98 23.16 5.31
N LYS A 234 -1.62 22.24 6.04
CA LYS A 234 -2.08 22.46 7.42
C LYS A 234 -0.94 22.75 8.38
N ARG A 235 0.19 22.04 8.23
CA ARG A 235 1.38 22.21 9.06
C ARG A 235 2.28 23.36 8.61
N GLY A 236 1.96 24.06 7.50
CA GLY A 236 2.78 25.14 6.94
C GLY A 236 4.14 24.68 6.42
N LEU A 237 4.22 23.41 5.93
CA LEU A 237 5.45 22.81 5.44
C LEU A 237 5.62 23.08 3.94
N ASP A 238 6.85 23.32 3.51
CA ASP A 238 7.23 23.22 2.11
C ASP A 238 7.24 21.74 1.71
N ALA A 239 6.21 21.31 1.00
CA ALA A 239 6.01 19.90 0.68
C ALA A 239 7.20 19.28 -0.06
N MET A 240 7.80 20.00 -1.03
CA MET A 240 8.93 19.48 -1.81
C MET A 240 10.21 19.40 -0.97
N LYS A 241 10.54 20.47 -0.25
CA LYS A 241 11.74 20.51 0.59
C LYS A 241 11.68 19.44 1.68
N CYS A 242 10.56 19.39 2.42
CA CYS A 242 10.42 18.44 3.52
C CYS A 242 10.35 16.99 3.02
N PHE A 243 9.80 16.75 1.82
CA PHE A 243 9.87 15.43 1.20
C PHE A 243 11.32 14.99 0.91
N THR A 244 12.16 15.92 0.41
CA THR A 244 13.60 15.64 0.24
C THR A 244 14.28 15.24 1.55
N GLU A 245 13.98 15.97 2.62
CA GLU A 245 14.54 15.69 3.94
C GLU A 245 14.13 14.30 4.45
N LEU A 246 12.88 13.89 4.21
CA LEU A 246 12.42 12.52 4.53
C LEU A 246 13.15 11.44 3.74
N LEU A 247 13.34 11.63 2.43
CA LEU A 247 14.08 10.68 1.61
C LEU A 247 15.51 10.48 2.12
N HIS A 248 16.16 11.56 2.54
CA HIS A 248 17.49 11.49 3.17
C HIS A 248 17.45 10.80 4.55
N LYS A 249 16.49 11.19 5.41
CA LYS A 249 16.31 10.61 6.76
C LYS A 249 16.16 9.10 6.71
N TYR A 250 15.32 8.60 5.77
CA TYR A 250 15.02 7.18 5.65
C TYR A 250 15.90 6.45 4.62
N ARG A 251 16.84 7.15 3.97
CA ARG A 251 17.73 6.60 2.93
C ARG A 251 16.97 5.88 1.82
N ILE A 252 15.90 6.48 1.34
CA ILE A 252 15.01 5.88 0.34
C ILE A 252 15.33 6.43 -1.04
N VAL A 253 15.41 5.51 -2.01
CA VAL A 253 15.40 5.80 -3.44
C VAL A 253 13.96 5.78 -3.93
N ILE A 254 13.52 6.84 -4.64
CA ILE A 254 12.11 7.00 -5.04
C ILE A 254 11.72 5.95 -6.09
N PHE A 255 12.56 5.76 -7.12
CA PHE A 255 12.29 4.82 -8.20
C PHE A 255 13.55 4.10 -8.67
N LYS A 256 13.35 2.99 -9.40
CA LYS A 256 14.43 2.25 -10.06
C LYS A 256 14.00 2.01 -11.51
N GLY A 257 14.59 2.73 -12.45
CA GLY A 257 14.28 2.57 -13.88
C GLY A 257 13.64 3.81 -14.50
N VAL A 258 12.59 3.62 -15.28
CA VAL A 258 11.86 4.69 -15.98
C VAL A 258 10.59 5.03 -15.18
N ILE A 259 10.31 6.30 -15.00
CA ILE A 259 9.07 6.78 -14.39
C ILE A 259 7.94 6.72 -15.42
N ASN A 260 6.79 6.18 -15.00
CA ASN A 260 5.54 6.29 -15.73
C ASN A 260 4.90 7.66 -15.46
N THR A 261 5.33 8.66 -16.23
CA THR A 261 4.92 10.06 -16.06
C THR A 261 3.40 10.22 -16.10
N ASP A 262 2.72 9.56 -17.05
CA ASP A 262 1.27 9.69 -17.22
C ASP A 262 0.52 9.13 -16.01
N ALA A 263 0.86 7.95 -15.52
CA ALA A 263 0.24 7.37 -14.33
C ALA A 263 0.51 8.22 -13.08
N ARG A 264 1.71 8.73 -12.92
CA ARG A 264 2.04 9.60 -11.79
C ARG A 264 1.30 10.93 -11.83
N LEU A 265 1.14 11.55 -12.99
CA LEU A 265 0.32 12.76 -13.15
C LEU A 265 -1.15 12.48 -12.79
N GLN A 266 -1.71 11.35 -13.24
CA GLN A 266 -3.05 10.92 -12.87
C GLN A 266 -3.18 10.64 -11.36
N ALA A 267 -2.12 10.14 -10.75
CA ALA A 267 -2.02 9.93 -9.31
C ALA A 267 -1.77 11.21 -8.49
N GLY A 268 -1.88 12.39 -9.10
CA GLY A 268 -1.82 13.68 -8.41
C GLY A 268 -0.43 14.26 -8.18
N PHE A 269 0.63 13.69 -8.80
CA PHE A 269 1.91 14.40 -8.89
C PHE A 269 1.80 15.54 -9.89
N THR A 270 2.44 16.65 -9.61
CA THR A 270 2.61 17.74 -10.58
C THR A 270 3.82 17.51 -11.48
N GLN A 271 3.85 18.12 -12.68
CA GLN A 271 5.03 18.04 -13.54
C GLN A 271 6.28 18.58 -12.83
N HIS A 272 6.13 19.65 -12.06
CA HIS A 272 7.22 20.22 -11.28
C HIS A 272 7.80 19.24 -10.24
N GLU A 273 6.94 18.48 -9.55
CA GLU A 273 7.39 17.42 -8.64
C GLU A 273 8.10 16.28 -9.37
N LEU A 274 7.64 15.91 -10.55
CA LEU A 274 8.29 14.86 -11.34
C LEU A 274 9.67 15.30 -11.84
N ASP A 275 9.79 16.52 -12.35
CA ASP A 275 11.07 17.09 -12.78
C ASP A 275 12.07 17.14 -11.62
N TRP A 276 11.60 17.59 -10.45
CA TRP A 276 12.39 17.62 -9.23
C TRP A 276 12.78 16.21 -8.73
N ILE A 277 11.88 15.22 -8.80
CA ILE A 277 12.18 13.83 -8.45
C ILE A 277 13.36 13.31 -9.29
N TYR A 278 13.40 13.61 -10.58
CA TYR A 278 14.52 13.23 -11.43
C TYR A 278 15.85 13.86 -10.96
N GLU A 279 15.86 15.14 -10.61
CA GLU A 279 17.05 15.86 -10.14
C GLU A 279 17.56 15.31 -8.80
N VAL A 280 16.66 15.14 -7.82
CA VAL A 280 17.00 14.62 -6.49
C VAL A 280 17.49 13.18 -6.56
N GLU A 281 16.87 12.34 -7.37
CA GLU A 281 17.26 10.94 -7.53
C GLU A 281 18.70 10.79 -8.06
N GLN A 282 19.13 11.66 -8.99
CA GLN A 282 20.52 11.67 -9.44
C GLN A 282 21.49 12.00 -8.30
N THR A 283 21.11 12.95 -7.46
CA THR A 283 21.90 13.34 -6.29
C THR A 283 21.93 12.22 -5.24
N LEU A 284 20.78 11.63 -4.88
CA LEU A 284 20.68 10.53 -3.91
C LEU A 284 21.49 9.30 -4.32
N LYS A 285 21.44 8.92 -5.60
CA LYS A 285 22.23 7.80 -6.14
C LYS A 285 23.73 8.03 -5.98
N SER A 286 24.20 9.28 -6.01
CA SER A 286 25.61 9.60 -5.80
C SER A 286 26.03 9.44 -4.32
N TYR A 287 25.15 9.76 -3.37
CA TYR A 287 25.42 9.62 -1.93
C TYR A 287 25.37 8.17 -1.43
N ILE A 288 24.46 7.35 -1.96
CA ILE A 288 24.29 5.95 -1.52
C ILE A 288 25.44 5.05 -2.03
N LYS A 289 26.16 5.47 -3.07
CA LYS A 289 27.34 4.76 -3.62
C LYS A 289 28.65 5.05 -2.86
N GLN A 290 28.67 6.00 -1.97
CA GLN A 290 29.77 6.30 -1.04
C GLN A 290 29.56 5.60 0.30
#